data_26d874140891a0e28d74e405d55547f9
#
_entry.id   26d874140891a0e28d74e405d55547f9
#
_cell.length_a   1.000
_cell.length_b   1.000
_cell.length_c   1.000
_cell.angle_alpha   90.00
_cell.angle_beta   90.00
_cell.angle_gamma   90.00
#
_symmetry.space_group_name_H-M   'P 1'
#
loop_
_entity.id
_entity.type
_entity.pdbx_description
1 polymer ?
#
loop_
_entity_poly.entity_id
_entity_poly.type
_entity_poly.pdbx_seq_one_letter_code
_entity_poly.pdbx_strand_id
1 'polypeptide(L)'
;NVIEDILNQLIDEGQIANIVVPIDEFEDPLSPENSFGVNLGYNSDINEKISLSANIFSNSAKNLIDYRVIANKTNGQNVFSYYNVNNVSTYGFEIQTKFKADNFLNYSLGYQLLYAYDLDAREAFDNGEIYARLTPSSPAFRLNKSDYFGLYNRSRHMGTFKINYNNLEKKFSANLRVRYRSKYGLYDSNSNNYLDKYDIFVKGHFTANISINQNVNDKTTISGGIENIFNYLDSENISSLSGRIYYLRIKHNLN
;
A
#
# COMPACT_ATOMS: atom_id res chain seq x y z
N ASN A 1 -22.99 -2.24 -27.84
CA ASN A 1 -22.25 -2.04 -26.58
C ASN A 1 -22.60 -0.66 -26.00
N VAL A 2 -23.15 -0.63 -24.78
CA VAL A 2 -23.68 0.62 -24.16
C VAL A 2 -22.60 1.70 -24.08
N ILE A 3 -21.36 1.33 -23.78
CA ILE A 3 -20.23 2.27 -23.69
C ILE A 3 -19.86 2.82 -25.06
N GLU A 4 -19.85 1.97 -26.06
CA GLU A 4 -19.61 2.34 -27.45
C GLU A 4 -20.68 3.31 -27.97
N ASP A 5 -21.96 3.02 -27.70
CA ASP A 5 -23.07 3.87 -28.11
C ASP A 5 -22.97 5.26 -27.46
N ILE A 6 -22.66 5.33 -26.16
CA ILE A 6 -22.46 6.60 -25.45
C ILE A 6 -21.27 7.37 -26.01
N LEU A 7 -20.15 6.69 -26.27
CA LEU A 7 -18.95 7.34 -26.80
C LEU A 7 -19.19 7.88 -28.21
N ASN A 8 -19.84 7.09 -29.07
CA ASN A 8 -20.21 7.53 -30.42
C ASN A 8 -21.15 8.73 -30.39
N GLN A 9 -22.15 8.75 -29.49
CA GLN A 9 -23.00 9.92 -29.30
C GLN A 9 -22.20 11.17 -28.91
N LEU A 10 -21.25 11.05 -27.97
CA LEU A 10 -20.40 12.17 -27.54
C LEU A 10 -19.46 12.64 -28.67
N ILE A 11 -19.04 11.75 -29.56
CA ILE A 11 -18.26 12.08 -30.76
C ILE A 11 -19.13 12.88 -31.75
N ASP A 12 -20.33 12.40 -32.05
CA ASP A 12 -21.26 13.05 -32.95
C ASP A 12 -21.69 14.44 -32.46
N GLU A 13 -21.77 14.62 -31.16
CA GLU A 13 -22.04 15.91 -30.50
C GLU A 13 -20.81 16.83 -30.47
N GLY A 14 -19.64 16.41 -30.96
CA GLY A 14 -18.40 17.19 -30.94
C GLY A 14 -17.82 17.42 -29.55
N GLN A 15 -18.20 16.61 -28.57
CA GLN A 15 -17.73 16.74 -27.19
C GLN A 15 -16.41 16.04 -26.91
N ILE A 16 -15.91 15.19 -27.81
CA ILE A 16 -14.66 14.43 -27.64
C ILE A 16 -13.51 15.16 -28.36
N ALA A 17 -12.45 15.44 -27.61
CA ALA A 17 -11.21 16.01 -28.13
C ALA A 17 -10.23 14.94 -28.58
N ASN A 18 -10.15 13.81 -27.86
CA ASN A 18 -9.23 12.72 -28.15
C ASN A 18 -9.77 11.39 -27.61
N ILE A 19 -9.60 10.31 -28.39
CA ILE A 19 -9.86 8.93 -27.97
C ILE A 19 -8.55 8.36 -27.46
N VAL A 20 -8.55 7.88 -26.22
CA VAL A 20 -7.36 7.30 -25.56
C VAL A 20 -7.31 5.80 -25.78
N VAL A 21 -8.48 5.13 -25.75
CA VAL A 21 -8.60 3.68 -25.96
C VAL A 21 -9.49 3.45 -27.19
N PRO A 22 -9.05 2.67 -28.18
CA PRO A 22 -9.86 2.30 -29.33
C PRO A 22 -11.19 1.64 -28.91
N ILE A 23 -12.26 1.93 -29.64
CA ILE A 23 -13.61 1.45 -29.31
C ILE A 23 -13.70 -0.09 -29.37
N ASP A 24 -12.96 -0.71 -30.26
CA ASP A 24 -12.87 -2.17 -30.44
C ASP A 24 -12.16 -2.90 -29.28
N GLU A 25 -11.49 -2.15 -28.40
CA GLU A 25 -10.89 -2.71 -27.18
C GLU A 25 -11.84 -2.69 -25.97
N PHE A 26 -13.09 -2.29 -26.14
CA PHE A 26 -14.05 -2.29 -25.04
C PHE A 26 -14.64 -3.68 -24.81
N GLU A 27 -14.49 -4.17 -23.58
CA GLU A 27 -15.10 -5.41 -23.15
C GLU A 27 -16.56 -5.19 -22.76
N ASP A 28 -17.46 -6.02 -23.34
CA ASP A 28 -18.87 -6.01 -22.96
C ASP A 28 -19.49 -7.39 -23.26
N PRO A 29 -20.07 -8.06 -22.26
CA PRO A 29 -20.09 -7.68 -20.85
C PRO A 29 -18.73 -7.94 -20.15
N LEU A 30 -18.48 -7.18 -19.06
CA LEU A 30 -17.35 -7.44 -18.19
C LEU A 30 -17.45 -8.84 -17.58
N SER A 31 -16.34 -9.53 -17.49
CA SER A 31 -16.25 -10.80 -16.77
C SER A 31 -16.32 -10.57 -15.26
N PRO A 32 -17.04 -11.39 -14.48
CA PRO A 32 -17.07 -11.27 -13.03
C PRO A 32 -15.69 -11.43 -12.41
N GLU A 33 -15.40 -10.60 -11.40
CA GLU A 33 -14.23 -10.80 -10.56
C GLU A 33 -14.30 -12.14 -9.84
N ASN A 34 -13.18 -12.85 -9.81
CA ASN A 34 -13.04 -14.11 -9.10
C ASN A 34 -11.77 -14.08 -8.25
N SER A 35 -11.89 -14.39 -6.98
CA SER A 35 -10.75 -14.46 -6.08
C SER A 35 -10.71 -15.78 -5.32
N PHE A 36 -9.50 -16.30 -5.16
CA PHE A 36 -9.21 -17.48 -4.36
C PHE A 36 -8.04 -17.19 -3.43
N GLY A 37 -8.22 -17.50 -2.14
CA GLY A 37 -7.20 -17.27 -1.13
C GLY A 37 -7.00 -18.49 -0.24
N VAL A 38 -5.73 -18.75 0.10
CA VAL A 38 -5.31 -19.74 1.08
C VAL A 38 -4.50 -19.06 2.17
N ASN A 39 -4.86 -19.33 3.42
CA ASN A 39 -4.14 -18.84 4.58
C ASN A 39 -3.85 -20.01 5.53
N LEU A 40 -2.61 -20.10 5.98
CA LEU A 40 -2.19 -21.04 7.02
C LEU A 40 -1.59 -20.27 8.17
N GLY A 41 -2.28 -20.28 9.31
CA GLY A 41 -1.89 -19.56 10.53
C GLY A 41 -1.44 -20.51 11.64
N TYR A 42 -0.44 -20.08 12.38
CA TYR A 42 0.03 -20.73 13.61
C TYR A 42 0.10 -19.72 14.73
N ASN A 43 -0.52 -20.03 15.88
CA ASN A 43 -0.46 -19.22 17.08
C ASN A 43 -0.06 -20.09 18.25
N SER A 44 0.89 -19.64 19.05
CA SER A 44 1.37 -20.39 20.22
C SER A 44 1.86 -19.44 21.31
N ASP A 45 1.52 -19.74 22.52
CA ASP A 45 2.20 -19.22 23.70
C ASP A 45 3.35 -20.18 24.02
N ILE A 46 4.58 -19.78 23.67
CA ILE A 46 5.79 -20.57 23.90
C ILE A 46 6.01 -20.74 25.40
N ASN A 47 5.71 -19.69 26.17
CA ASN A 47 5.65 -19.68 27.63
C ASN A 47 4.83 -18.47 28.09
N GLU A 48 4.72 -18.25 29.42
CA GLU A 48 3.96 -17.14 30.01
C GLU A 48 4.42 -15.74 29.55
N LYS A 49 5.59 -15.63 28.97
CA LYS A 49 6.20 -14.36 28.54
C LYS A 49 6.26 -14.17 27.04
N ILE A 50 6.21 -15.25 26.25
CA ILE A 50 6.44 -15.19 24.81
C ILE A 50 5.28 -15.80 24.06
N SER A 51 4.62 -14.99 23.24
CA SER A 51 3.62 -15.44 22.27
C SER A 51 4.14 -15.23 20.85
N LEU A 52 3.92 -16.21 19.99
CA LEU A 52 4.27 -16.20 18.57
C LEU A 52 3.00 -16.39 17.73
N SER A 53 2.86 -15.55 16.71
CA SER A 53 1.88 -15.73 15.64
C SER A 53 2.60 -15.70 14.31
N ALA A 54 2.33 -16.67 13.46
CA ALA A 54 2.86 -16.74 12.10
C ALA A 54 1.72 -17.06 11.13
N ASN A 55 1.74 -16.45 9.97
CA ASN A 55 0.77 -16.68 8.91
C ASN A 55 1.47 -16.71 7.56
N ILE A 56 1.12 -17.70 6.73
CA ILE A 56 1.53 -17.78 5.32
C ILE A 56 0.25 -17.62 4.51
N PHE A 57 0.29 -16.79 3.48
CA PHE A 57 -0.87 -16.52 2.65
C PHE A 57 -0.53 -16.54 1.17
N SER A 58 -1.51 -16.91 0.36
CA SER A 58 -1.48 -16.80 -1.09
C SER A 58 -2.88 -16.47 -1.57
N ASN A 59 -3.02 -15.38 -2.32
CA ASN A 59 -4.28 -14.95 -2.91
C ASN A 59 -4.07 -14.76 -4.41
N SER A 60 -5.05 -15.18 -5.19
CA SER A 60 -5.13 -14.93 -6.62
C SER A 60 -6.47 -14.28 -6.93
N ALA A 61 -6.46 -13.24 -7.74
CA ALA A 61 -7.66 -12.60 -8.25
C ALA A 61 -7.57 -12.53 -9.77
N LYS A 62 -8.69 -12.83 -10.42
CA LYS A 62 -8.84 -12.80 -11.89
C LYS A 62 -9.93 -11.83 -12.24
N ASN A 63 -9.80 -11.23 -13.42
CA ASN A 63 -10.80 -10.33 -13.98
C ASN A 63 -11.15 -9.17 -13.03
N LEU A 64 -10.16 -8.64 -12.30
CA LEU A 64 -10.38 -7.46 -11.45
C LEU A 64 -11.00 -6.35 -12.28
N ILE A 65 -12.07 -5.73 -11.78
CA ILE A 65 -12.71 -4.61 -12.47
C ILE A 65 -12.07 -3.32 -11.97
N ASP A 66 -11.50 -2.58 -12.88
CA ASP A 66 -10.94 -1.26 -12.63
C ASP A 66 -11.48 -0.27 -13.67
N TYR A 67 -11.16 0.99 -13.55
CA TYR A 67 -11.56 2.02 -14.50
C TYR A 67 -10.34 2.66 -15.15
N ARG A 68 -10.49 3.01 -16.43
CA ARG A 68 -9.48 3.74 -17.20
C ARG A 68 -10.10 4.91 -17.94
N VAL A 69 -9.28 5.91 -18.24
CA VAL A 69 -9.68 6.99 -19.15
C VAL A 69 -9.75 6.42 -20.57
N ILE A 70 -10.90 6.55 -21.20
CA ILE A 70 -11.14 6.07 -22.57
C ILE A 70 -11.17 7.20 -23.62
N ALA A 71 -11.52 8.41 -23.18
CA ALA A 71 -11.49 9.59 -24.01
C ALA A 71 -11.34 10.87 -23.17
N ASN A 72 -10.92 11.95 -23.83
CA ASN A 72 -10.86 13.28 -23.24
C ASN A 72 -11.91 14.16 -23.92
N LYS A 73 -12.70 14.91 -23.13
CA LYS A 73 -13.68 15.87 -23.63
C LYS A 73 -13.01 17.19 -24.02
N THR A 74 -13.67 17.93 -24.92
CA THR A 74 -13.25 19.28 -25.34
C THR A 74 -13.23 20.30 -24.23
N ASN A 75 -13.96 20.06 -23.13
CA ASN A 75 -13.98 20.89 -21.92
C ASN A 75 -12.90 20.53 -20.88
N GLY A 76 -11.97 19.61 -21.20
CA GLY A 76 -10.89 19.15 -20.32
C GLY A 76 -11.27 18.04 -19.33
N GLN A 77 -12.51 17.56 -19.33
CA GLN A 77 -12.92 16.41 -18.52
C GLN A 77 -12.54 15.09 -19.19
N ASN A 78 -12.36 14.03 -18.38
CA ASN A 78 -12.10 12.67 -18.85
C ASN A 78 -13.41 11.87 -18.92
N VAL A 79 -13.49 10.98 -19.90
CA VAL A 79 -14.49 9.92 -19.98
C VAL A 79 -13.84 8.63 -19.47
N PHE A 80 -14.49 7.97 -18.53
CA PHE A 80 -13.99 6.73 -17.93
C PHE A 80 -14.87 5.55 -18.34
N SER A 81 -14.26 4.39 -18.45
CA SER A 81 -14.97 3.11 -18.57
C SER A 81 -14.32 2.08 -17.66
N TYR A 82 -15.13 1.09 -17.28
CA TYR A 82 -14.66 -0.10 -16.59
C TYR A 82 -14.09 -1.11 -17.58
N TYR A 83 -13.12 -1.89 -17.13
CA TYR A 83 -12.52 -2.98 -17.89
C TYR A 83 -12.03 -4.06 -16.93
N ASN A 84 -11.87 -5.28 -17.42
CA ASN A 84 -11.23 -6.31 -16.62
C ASN A 84 -9.72 -6.14 -16.65
N VAL A 85 -9.14 -5.99 -15.49
CA VAL A 85 -7.69 -6.03 -15.27
C VAL A 85 -7.25 -7.48 -15.15
N ASN A 86 -6.04 -7.71 -15.52
CA ASN A 86 -5.34 -8.98 -15.55
C ASN A 86 -5.38 -9.79 -14.24
N ASN A 87 -4.75 -10.94 -14.28
CA ASN A 87 -4.63 -11.85 -13.15
C ASN A 87 -3.62 -11.35 -12.13
N VAL A 88 -4.05 -11.09 -10.91
CA VAL A 88 -3.20 -10.63 -9.83
C VAL A 88 -2.92 -11.76 -8.85
N SER A 89 -1.68 -11.89 -8.43
CA SER A 89 -1.27 -12.80 -7.36
C SER A 89 -0.54 -12.07 -6.25
N THR A 90 -0.95 -12.33 -5.01
CA THR A 90 -0.23 -11.86 -3.81
C THR A 90 0.08 -13.04 -2.91
N TYR A 91 1.32 -13.13 -2.45
CA TYR A 91 1.73 -14.17 -1.51
C TYR A 91 2.83 -13.67 -0.59
N GLY A 92 2.92 -14.31 0.55
CA GLY A 92 3.91 -13.92 1.53
C GLY A 92 3.74 -14.59 2.88
N PHE A 93 4.40 -14.04 3.85
CA PHE A 93 4.22 -14.44 5.24
C PHE A 93 4.25 -13.25 6.19
N GLU A 94 3.65 -13.45 7.34
CA GLU A 94 3.64 -12.52 8.46
C GLU A 94 4.09 -13.27 9.71
N ILE A 95 4.88 -12.61 10.53
CA ILE A 95 5.28 -13.11 11.85
C ILE A 95 5.12 -12.01 12.87
N GLN A 96 4.55 -12.33 14.01
CA GLN A 96 4.44 -11.43 15.15
C GLN A 96 4.88 -12.16 16.41
N THR A 97 5.77 -11.52 17.15
CA THR A 97 6.18 -11.98 18.48
C THR A 97 5.80 -10.93 19.52
N LYS A 98 5.25 -11.36 20.63
CA LYS A 98 5.03 -10.54 21.81
C LYS A 98 5.88 -11.09 22.94
N PHE A 99 6.51 -10.19 23.66
CA PHE A 99 7.35 -10.51 24.81
C PHE A 99 6.93 -9.67 26.00
N LYS A 100 6.49 -10.33 27.06
CA LYS A 100 6.16 -9.72 28.37
C LYS A 100 7.41 -9.74 29.23
N ALA A 101 8.13 -8.61 29.32
CA ALA A 101 9.33 -8.53 30.13
C ALA A 101 9.01 -8.64 31.61
N ASP A 102 7.99 -7.90 32.05
CA ASP A 102 7.44 -7.93 33.41
C ASP A 102 5.95 -7.56 33.41
N ASN A 103 5.39 -7.22 34.56
CA ASN A 103 3.97 -6.84 34.68
C ASN A 103 3.65 -5.47 34.06
N PHE A 104 4.63 -4.66 33.78
CA PHE A 104 4.46 -3.29 33.28
C PHE A 104 4.94 -3.13 31.85
N LEU A 105 5.87 -3.96 31.36
CA LEU A 105 6.61 -3.72 30.12
C LEU A 105 6.43 -4.87 29.13
N ASN A 106 5.89 -4.54 27.97
CA ASN A 106 5.67 -5.46 26.87
C ASN A 106 6.31 -4.95 25.58
N TYR A 107 6.94 -5.86 24.84
CA TYR A 107 7.46 -5.63 23.51
C TYR A 107 6.64 -6.39 22.47
N SER A 108 6.58 -5.86 21.25
CA SER A 108 6.01 -6.58 20.13
C SER A 108 6.84 -6.29 18.87
N LEU A 109 7.21 -7.35 18.17
CA LEU A 109 7.88 -7.27 16.88
C LEU A 109 6.99 -7.94 15.84
N GLY A 110 6.67 -7.24 14.77
CA GLY A 110 5.94 -7.76 13.63
C GLY A 110 6.77 -7.55 12.36
N TYR A 111 6.73 -8.54 11.47
CA TYR A 111 7.34 -8.46 10.16
C TYR A 111 6.44 -9.11 9.12
N GLN A 112 6.37 -8.50 7.94
CA GLN A 112 5.65 -9.01 6.78
C GLN A 112 6.60 -9.02 5.57
N LEU A 113 6.59 -10.15 4.84
CA LEU A 113 7.08 -10.26 3.49
C LEU A 113 5.90 -10.40 2.55
N LEU A 114 5.82 -9.53 1.54
CA LEU A 114 4.74 -9.50 0.55
C LEU A 114 5.33 -9.47 -0.86
N TYR A 115 4.91 -10.40 -1.69
CA TYR A 115 5.05 -10.34 -3.14
C TYR A 115 3.66 -10.11 -3.76
N ALA A 116 3.57 -9.16 -4.68
CA ALA A 116 2.33 -8.80 -5.36
C ALA A 116 2.63 -8.55 -6.83
N TYR A 117 2.05 -9.34 -7.71
CA TYR A 117 2.33 -9.32 -9.14
C TYR A 117 1.04 -9.35 -9.96
N ASP A 118 1.06 -8.64 -11.07
CA ASP A 118 0.26 -8.94 -12.25
C ASP A 118 0.95 -10.12 -12.98
N LEU A 119 0.23 -11.21 -13.18
CA LEU A 119 0.81 -12.44 -13.74
C LEU A 119 1.04 -12.31 -15.25
N ASP A 120 0.17 -11.59 -15.96
CA ASP A 120 0.29 -11.40 -17.40
C ASP A 120 1.45 -10.44 -17.69
N ALA A 121 1.60 -9.37 -16.88
CA ALA A 121 2.79 -8.52 -16.91
C ALA A 121 4.07 -9.34 -16.70
N ARG A 122 4.07 -10.22 -15.71
CA ARG A 122 5.23 -11.07 -15.40
C ARG A 122 5.60 -12.02 -16.54
N GLU A 123 4.60 -12.53 -17.26
CA GLU A 123 4.78 -13.36 -18.45
C GLU A 123 5.36 -12.53 -19.60
N ALA A 124 4.82 -11.33 -19.87
CA ALA A 124 5.33 -10.42 -20.88
C ALA A 124 6.81 -10.02 -20.64
N PHE A 125 7.21 -9.80 -19.38
CA PHE A 125 8.60 -9.60 -19.03
C PHE A 125 9.47 -10.86 -19.26
N ASP A 126 8.94 -12.05 -18.98
CA ASP A 126 9.65 -13.32 -19.18
C ASP A 126 9.86 -13.59 -20.68
N ASN A 127 8.86 -13.31 -21.50
CA ASN A 127 8.91 -13.39 -22.95
C ASN A 127 9.77 -12.27 -23.57
N GLY A 128 10.09 -11.21 -22.79
CA GLY A 128 10.87 -10.05 -23.21
C GLY A 128 10.15 -9.17 -24.21
N GLU A 129 8.88 -9.01 -24.03
CA GLU A 129 8.02 -8.14 -24.82
C GLU A 129 8.06 -6.70 -24.33
N ILE A 130 8.60 -6.48 -23.11
CA ILE A 130 8.62 -5.18 -22.44
C ILE A 130 9.96 -4.48 -22.64
N TYR A 131 9.90 -3.20 -22.94
CA TYR A 131 11.06 -2.34 -23.17
C TYR A 131 10.99 -1.11 -22.25
N ALA A 132 12.16 -0.59 -21.91
CA ALA A 132 12.29 0.69 -21.20
C ALA A 132 13.27 1.62 -21.92
N ARG A 133 13.21 2.90 -21.56
CA ARG A 133 14.18 3.93 -21.93
C ARG A 133 14.61 4.65 -20.67
N LEU A 134 15.90 4.94 -20.54
CA LEU A 134 16.40 5.74 -19.40
C LEU A 134 16.02 7.23 -19.53
N THR A 135 15.87 7.71 -20.76
CA THR A 135 15.38 9.05 -21.07
C THR A 135 14.56 8.96 -22.37
N PRO A 136 13.65 9.92 -22.65
CA PRO A 136 12.85 9.90 -23.88
C PRO A 136 13.67 9.78 -25.18
N SER A 137 14.92 10.27 -25.18
CA SER A 137 15.83 10.26 -26.34
C SER A 137 16.83 9.10 -26.35
N SER A 138 16.89 8.28 -25.27
CA SER A 138 17.80 7.14 -25.26
C SER A 138 17.23 5.94 -26.03
N PRO A 139 18.09 5.05 -26.57
CA PRO A 139 17.65 3.81 -27.19
C PRO A 139 16.82 2.97 -26.22
N ALA A 140 15.76 2.35 -26.73
CA ALA A 140 15.00 1.37 -25.97
C ALA A 140 15.84 0.10 -25.76
N PHE A 141 15.73 -0.51 -24.60
CA PHE A 141 16.34 -1.79 -24.26
C PHE A 141 15.29 -2.73 -23.68
N ARG A 142 15.48 -4.01 -23.91
CA ARG A 142 14.56 -5.06 -23.47
C ARG A 142 14.70 -5.30 -21.98
N LEU A 143 13.57 -5.40 -21.30
CA LEU A 143 13.48 -5.82 -19.91
C LEU A 143 13.31 -7.34 -19.81
N ASN A 144 13.62 -7.88 -18.65
CA ASN A 144 13.46 -9.29 -18.34
C ASN A 144 12.71 -9.45 -16.99
N LYS A 145 12.34 -10.68 -16.66
CA LYS A 145 11.56 -11.01 -15.46
C LYS A 145 12.12 -10.43 -14.15
N SER A 146 13.45 -10.34 -14.01
CA SER A 146 14.08 -9.80 -12.81
C SER A 146 13.96 -8.26 -12.71
N ASP A 147 13.58 -7.60 -13.79
CA ASP A 147 13.40 -6.16 -13.84
C ASP A 147 12.02 -5.76 -13.34
N TYR A 148 11.02 -6.63 -13.47
CA TYR A 148 9.67 -6.40 -12.99
C TYR A 148 9.61 -6.34 -11.46
N PHE A 149 9.16 -5.22 -10.92
CA PHE A 149 9.08 -5.04 -9.48
C PHE A 149 7.80 -5.63 -8.89
N GLY A 150 6.68 -5.50 -9.58
CA GLY A 150 5.36 -5.94 -9.15
C GLY A 150 4.32 -4.82 -9.17
N LEU A 151 3.28 -4.93 -8.34
CA LEU A 151 2.20 -3.95 -8.28
C LEU A 151 2.62 -2.65 -7.60
N TYR A 152 1.98 -1.56 -8.02
CA TYR A 152 2.15 -0.24 -7.41
C TYR A 152 1.77 -0.21 -5.93
N ASN A 153 2.41 0.67 -5.20
CA ASN A 153 2.16 0.93 -3.78
C ASN A 153 2.28 -0.31 -2.87
N ARG A 154 3.04 -1.33 -3.28
CA ARG A 154 3.29 -2.55 -2.52
C ARG A 154 4.76 -2.66 -2.13
N SER A 155 5.03 -2.52 -0.82
CA SER A 155 6.37 -2.74 -0.26
C SER A 155 6.58 -4.22 0.02
N ARG A 156 7.74 -4.75 -0.33
CA ARG A 156 8.05 -6.18 -0.09
C ARG A 156 8.27 -6.48 1.39
N HIS A 157 8.87 -5.55 2.12
CA HIS A 157 9.19 -5.74 3.52
C HIS A 157 8.54 -4.64 4.36
N MET A 158 7.78 -5.03 5.36
CA MET A 158 7.24 -4.13 6.37
C MET A 158 7.55 -4.66 7.77
N GLY A 159 7.97 -3.77 8.66
CA GLY A 159 8.28 -4.08 10.04
C GLY A 159 7.56 -3.16 11.00
N THR A 160 7.21 -3.68 12.15
CA THR A 160 6.66 -2.88 13.25
C THR A 160 7.30 -3.34 14.56
N PHE A 161 7.84 -2.40 15.32
CA PHE A 161 8.31 -2.61 16.68
C PHE A 161 7.51 -1.73 17.63
N LYS A 162 7.04 -2.30 18.73
CA LYS A 162 6.28 -1.59 19.76
C LYS A 162 6.86 -1.88 21.14
N ILE A 163 6.88 -0.85 21.97
CA ILE A 163 7.12 -0.93 23.40
C ILE A 163 5.89 -0.37 24.09
N ASN A 164 5.30 -1.12 25.00
CA ASN A 164 4.18 -0.66 25.81
C ASN A 164 4.58 -0.80 27.28
N TYR A 165 4.62 0.33 27.97
CA TYR A 165 4.76 0.41 29.40
C TYR A 165 3.41 0.79 30.00
N ASN A 166 2.94 0.05 31.00
CA ASN A 166 1.68 0.33 31.69
C ASN A 166 1.80 0.01 33.17
N ASN A 167 1.83 1.04 34.00
CA ASN A 167 1.86 0.90 35.48
C ASN A 167 0.56 1.40 36.05
N LEU A 168 -0.30 0.47 36.47
CA LEU A 168 -1.62 0.78 37.00
C LEU A 168 -1.55 1.50 38.39
N GLU A 169 -0.58 1.18 39.21
CA GLU A 169 -0.40 1.82 40.52
C GLU A 169 -0.01 3.29 40.37
N LYS A 170 0.89 3.58 39.44
CA LYS A 170 1.31 4.95 39.10
C LYS A 170 0.32 5.64 38.18
N LYS A 171 -0.72 4.94 37.70
CA LYS A 171 -1.70 5.44 36.74
C LYS A 171 -1.03 6.05 35.50
N PHE A 172 0.11 5.46 35.07
CA PHE A 172 0.95 5.95 33.97
C PHE A 172 1.12 4.90 32.89
N SER A 173 1.01 5.33 31.63
CA SER A 173 1.36 4.49 30.48
C SER A 173 2.18 5.26 29.45
N ALA A 174 3.06 4.54 28.76
CA ALA A 174 3.84 5.06 27.65
C ALA A 174 3.90 4.02 26.51
N ASN A 175 3.81 4.49 25.26
CA ASN A 175 3.85 3.63 24.09
C ASN A 175 4.81 4.22 23.08
N LEU A 176 5.71 3.39 22.57
CA LEU A 176 6.55 3.68 21.41
C LEU A 176 6.18 2.73 20.29
N ARG A 177 6.02 3.25 19.07
CA ARG A 177 5.83 2.45 17.86
C ARG A 177 6.78 2.92 16.79
N VAL A 178 7.59 2.00 16.30
CA VAL A 178 8.47 2.20 15.14
C VAL A 178 7.93 1.35 13.99
N ARG A 179 7.82 1.92 12.80
CA ARG A 179 7.44 1.23 11.57
C ARG A 179 8.55 1.38 10.54
N TYR A 180 8.82 0.30 9.85
CA TYR A 180 9.66 0.26 8.68
C TYR A 180 8.82 -0.11 7.47
N ARG A 181 9.05 0.56 6.36
CA ARG A 181 8.51 0.24 5.05
C ARG A 181 9.65 0.24 4.04
N SER A 182 9.84 -0.86 3.29
CA SER A 182 10.84 -0.91 2.23
C SER A 182 10.40 -0.09 1.02
N LYS A 183 11.28 0.11 0.06
CA LYS A 183 10.97 0.86 -1.17
C LYS A 183 9.73 0.31 -1.90
N TYR A 184 9.00 1.19 -2.57
CA TYR A 184 7.83 0.86 -3.41
C TYR A 184 7.64 1.93 -4.49
N GLY A 185 7.12 1.54 -5.65
CA GLY A 185 6.78 2.46 -6.74
C GLY A 185 5.32 2.92 -6.62
N LEU A 186 5.06 4.13 -7.04
CA LEU A 186 3.72 4.74 -7.05
C LEU A 186 3.13 4.79 -8.45
N TYR A 187 3.94 4.92 -9.46
CA TYR A 187 3.52 5.05 -10.86
C TYR A 187 4.65 4.59 -11.79
N ASP A 188 4.29 4.30 -13.03
CA ASP A 188 5.20 4.10 -14.14
C ASP A 188 5.81 5.45 -14.53
N SER A 189 7.11 5.61 -14.37
CA SER A 189 7.83 6.84 -14.69
C SER A 189 8.52 6.81 -16.05
N ASN A 190 8.61 5.64 -16.69
CA ASN A 190 9.25 5.45 -17.99
C ASN A 190 8.25 5.15 -19.13
N SER A 191 6.94 5.15 -18.82
CA SER A 191 5.82 5.03 -19.76
C SER A 191 5.78 3.69 -20.53
N ASN A 192 6.10 2.59 -19.84
CA ASN A 192 5.97 1.24 -20.39
C ASN A 192 4.77 0.44 -19.83
N ASN A 193 3.91 1.09 -19.03
CA ASN A 193 2.72 0.57 -18.37
C ASN A 193 2.96 -0.38 -17.18
N TYR A 194 4.21 -0.60 -16.78
CA TYR A 194 4.57 -1.54 -15.73
C TYR A 194 5.50 -0.89 -14.71
N LEU A 195 5.51 -1.41 -13.50
CA LEU A 195 6.46 -1.00 -12.49
C LEU A 195 7.72 -1.87 -12.58
N ASP A 196 8.82 -1.28 -13.00
CA ASP A 196 10.11 -1.95 -13.14
C ASP A 196 11.23 -1.28 -12.32
N LYS A 197 12.41 -1.86 -12.31
CA LYS A 197 13.53 -1.38 -11.51
C LYS A 197 14.10 -0.02 -11.93
N TYR A 198 13.74 0.48 -13.12
CA TYR A 198 14.18 1.76 -13.66
C TYR A 198 13.20 2.90 -13.38
N ASP A 199 12.04 2.58 -12.77
CA ASP A 199 11.08 3.57 -12.32
C ASP A 199 11.53 4.34 -11.07
N ILE A 200 10.80 5.40 -10.77
CA ILE A 200 11.00 6.19 -9.56
C ILE A 200 10.34 5.51 -8.36
N PHE A 201 11.11 5.32 -7.31
CA PHE A 201 10.66 4.67 -6.09
C PHE A 201 10.68 5.60 -4.89
N VAL A 202 9.63 5.52 -4.09
CA VAL A 202 9.70 5.96 -2.69
C VAL A 202 10.75 5.11 -1.98
N LYS A 203 11.72 5.77 -1.34
CA LYS A 203 12.79 5.08 -0.62
C LYS A 203 12.26 4.37 0.64
N GLY A 204 12.92 3.29 1.02
CA GLY A 204 12.63 2.65 2.29
C GLY A 204 12.86 3.60 3.46
N HIS A 205 11.92 3.63 4.40
CA HIS A 205 11.95 4.61 5.49
C HIS A 205 11.39 4.06 6.80
N PHE A 206 11.74 4.76 7.87
CA PHE A 206 11.19 4.54 9.20
C PHE A 206 10.31 5.71 9.62
N THR A 207 9.22 5.40 10.31
CA THR A 207 8.45 6.38 11.09
C THR A 207 8.35 5.89 12.53
N ALA A 208 8.33 6.81 13.48
CA ALA A 208 8.18 6.46 14.89
C ALA A 208 7.28 7.46 15.60
N ASN A 209 6.43 6.92 16.50
CA ASN A 209 5.52 7.70 17.31
C ASN A 209 5.70 7.30 18.78
N ILE A 210 5.69 8.27 19.68
CA ILE A 210 5.65 8.05 21.11
C ILE A 210 4.44 8.75 21.72
N SER A 211 3.80 8.11 22.68
CA SER A 211 2.73 8.71 23.47
C SER A 211 2.88 8.35 24.93
N ILE A 212 2.50 9.26 25.80
CA ILE A 212 2.44 9.10 27.25
C ILE A 212 1.07 9.49 27.75
N ASN A 213 0.58 8.82 28.79
CA ASN A 213 -0.67 9.13 29.45
C ASN A 213 -0.46 9.05 30.96
N GLN A 214 -0.96 10.05 31.68
CA GLN A 214 -0.98 10.11 33.14
C GLN A 214 -2.40 10.39 33.61
N ASN A 215 -2.99 9.48 34.37
CA ASN A 215 -4.20 9.76 35.10
C ASN A 215 -3.81 10.51 36.37
N VAL A 216 -4.12 11.80 36.41
CA VAL A 216 -3.84 12.66 37.58
C VAL A 216 -4.77 12.30 38.76
N ASN A 217 -6.02 11.99 38.42
CA ASN A 217 -7.04 11.46 39.30
C ASN A 217 -8.05 10.63 38.50
N ASP A 218 -9.13 10.15 39.15
CA ASP A 218 -10.11 9.28 38.49
C ASP A 218 -10.93 9.98 37.39
N LYS A 219 -10.94 11.33 37.38
CA LYS A 219 -11.66 12.13 36.40
C LYS A 219 -10.75 12.79 35.35
N THR A 220 -9.44 12.92 35.61
CA THR A 220 -8.53 13.72 34.76
C THR A 220 -7.37 12.90 34.24
N THR A 221 -7.23 12.88 32.92
CA THR A 221 -6.09 12.29 32.23
C THR A 221 -5.36 13.37 31.42
N ILE A 222 -4.04 13.43 31.55
CA ILE A 222 -3.15 14.22 30.70
C ILE A 222 -2.44 13.26 29.76
N SER A 223 -2.46 13.57 28.48
CA SER A 223 -1.79 12.78 27.43
C SER A 223 -0.93 13.69 26.59
N GLY A 224 0.23 13.22 26.18
CA GLY A 224 1.09 13.92 25.25
C GLY A 224 1.84 12.95 24.34
N GLY A 225 2.36 13.46 23.25
CA GLY A 225 3.13 12.61 22.36
C GLY A 225 3.78 13.34 21.21
N ILE A 226 4.56 12.58 20.48
CA ILE A 226 5.26 13.03 19.27
C ILE A 226 4.95 12.00 18.18
N GLU A 227 4.39 12.46 17.08
CA GLU A 227 4.24 11.68 15.85
C GLU A 227 5.40 11.98 14.91
N ASN A 228 5.78 10.98 14.13
CA ASN A 228 6.90 11.06 13.20
C ASN A 228 8.17 11.63 13.84
N ILE A 229 8.67 10.97 14.91
CA ILE A 229 9.85 11.40 15.69
C ILE A 229 11.06 11.66 14.77
N PHE A 230 11.24 10.84 13.73
CA PHE A 230 12.36 10.97 12.78
C PHE A 230 12.19 12.13 11.81
N ASN A 231 11.02 12.80 11.81
CA ASN A 231 10.70 13.88 10.88
C ASN A 231 10.90 13.47 9.41
N TYR A 232 10.55 12.22 9.08
CA TYR A 232 10.65 11.75 7.71
C TYR A 232 9.61 12.48 6.85
N LEU A 233 10.07 13.08 5.76
CA LEU A 233 9.25 13.80 4.79
C LEU A 233 9.61 13.32 3.38
N ASP A 234 8.60 13.15 2.56
CA ASP A 234 8.71 12.91 1.13
C ASP A 234 7.50 13.60 0.46
N SER A 235 7.59 14.93 0.35
CA SER A 235 6.49 15.76 -0.15
C SER A 235 6.15 15.51 -1.62
N GLU A 236 7.10 15.01 -2.39
CA GLU A 236 6.92 14.69 -3.80
C GLU A 236 6.07 13.43 -3.99
N ASN A 237 6.30 12.41 -3.17
CA ASN A 237 5.67 11.10 -3.31
C ASN A 237 4.60 10.81 -2.26
N ILE A 238 4.72 11.36 -1.05
CA ILE A 238 3.82 11.10 0.07
C ILE A 238 3.38 12.44 0.69
N SER A 239 2.64 13.23 -0.07
CA SER A 239 2.17 14.56 0.35
C SER A 239 1.28 14.54 1.60
N SER A 240 0.63 13.40 1.89
CA SER A 240 -0.20 13.20 3.10
C SER A 240 0.59 12.90 4.36
N LEU A 241 1.91 12.64 4.27
CA LEU A 241 2.74 12.37 5.43
C LEU A 241 3.17 13.68 6.07
N SER A 242 2.57 13.98 7.20
CA SER A 242 2.97 15.15 8.00
C SER A 242 4.36 14.97 8.59
N GLY A 243 5.10 16.07 8.70
CA GLY A 243 6.32 16.13 9.48
C GLY A 243 6.09 15.80 10.96
N ARG A 244 7.09 16.06 11.78
CA ARG A 244 6.98 15.84 13.23
C ARG A 244 5.87 16.69 13.82
N ILE A 245 4.96 16.04 14.57
CA ILE A 245 3.84 16.69 15.26
C ILE A 245 3.97 16.44 16.75
N TYR A 246 3.83 17.49 17.54
CA TYR A 246 3.72 17.42 18.99
C TYR A 246 2.27 17.66 19.39
N TYR A 247 1.75 16.90 20.35
CA TYR A 247 0.42 17.14 20.87
C TYR A 247 0.37 17.03 22.38
N LEU A 248 -0.56 17.77 22.97
CA LEU A 248 -0.96 17.68 24.38
C LEU A 248 -2.48 17.62 24.43
N ARG A 249 -3.01 16.72 25.26
CA ARG A 249 -4.45 16.55 25.49
C ARG A 249 -4.72 16.48 26.98
N ILE A 250 -5.75 17.19 27.42
CA ILE A 250 -6.31 17.07 28.75
C ILE A 250 -7.74 16.58 28.59
N LYS A 251 -8.06 15.47 29.24
CA LYS A 251 -9.43 14.92 29.32
C LYS A 251 -9.90 15.03 30.74
N HIS A 252 -11.06 15.67 30.97
CA HIS A 252 -11.72 15.75 32.28
C HIS A 252 -13.18 15.28 32.14
N ASN A 253 -13.60 14.33 32.97
CA ASN A 253 -14.97 13.85 33.04
C ASN A 253 -15.73 14.69 34.09
N LEU A 254 -16.82 15.30 33.67
CA LEU A 254 -17.61 16.23 34.51
C LEU A 254 -18.61 15.52 35.47
N ASN A 255 -18.76 14.18 35.33
CA ASN A 255 -19.71 13.39 36.18
C ASN A 255 -19.03 12.78 37.38
#